data_5ede7a293cf46fe4cd52b3b6fa1a8009
#
_entry.id   5ede7a293cf46fe4cd52b3b6fa1a8009
#
_cell.length_a   1.000
_cell.length_b   1.000
_cell.length_c   1.000
_cell.angle_alpha   90.00
_cell.angle_beta   90.00
_cell.angle_gamma   90.00
#
_symmetry.space_group_name_H-M   'P 1'
#
loop_
_entity.id
_entity.type
_entity.pdbx_description
1 polymer ?
#
loop_
_entity_poly.entity_id
_entity_poly.type
_entity_poly.pdbx_seq_one_letter_code
_entity_poly.pdbx_strand_id
1 'polypeptide(L)'
;MIIATWNVERVAPFRRLSDIENACASLRADILVLTETDTRIELPFSHCFSSAPLSKNEKEASYRSTERRVAIYTNYDCVRYHDTYDDKTTVCCELATERGSLLVYGTIIGILGKQDSTYHEHLTYQLEDYRRLSGKGAGLCVCGDFNCSFGDNYYFTAKERNCMEDTFSEIGVSILTKNQSECIDHIAISSRFVGHSIPVIHEWNLDKNLSDHKGISVSF
;
A
#
# COMPACT_ATOMS: atom_id res chain seq x y z
N MET A 1 5.59 5.01 15.69
CA MET A 1 4.54 4.79 14.67
C MET A 1 4.78 3.45 13.99
N ILE A 2 3.72 2.67 13.78
CA ILE A 2 3.78 1.39 13.05
C ILE A 2 2.91 1.52 11.81
N ILE A 3 3.50 1.38 10.63
CA ILE A 3 2.81 1.34 9.33
C ILE A 3 2.95 -0.06 8.76
N ALA A 4 1.86 -0.63 8.28
CA ALA A 4 1.81 -1.99 7.74
C ALA A 4 1.12 -2.04 6.38
N THR A 5 1.50 -3.00 5.54
CA THR A 5 0.80 -3.30 4.29
C THR A 5 0.78 -4.79 4.00
N TRP A 6 -0.29 -5.23 3.33
CA TRP A 6 -0.45 -6.61 2.90
C TRP A 6 -1.46 -6.74 1.75
N ASN A 7 -1.11 -7.44 0.71
CA ASN A 7 -2.07 -7.92 -0.28
C ASN A 7 -2.74 -9.19 0.27
N VAL A 8 -4.08 -9.16 0.42
CA VAL A 8 -4.85 -10.25 1.04
C VAL A 8 -5.57 -11.11 -0.01
N GLU A 9 -5.11 -11.08 -1.26
CA GLU A 9 -5.55 -11.97 -2.34
C GLU A 9 -7.09 -12.08 -2.43
N ARG A 10 -7.80 -10.91 -2.36
CA ARG A 10 -9.25 -10.83 -2.42
C ARG A 10 -9.98 -11.64 -1.34
N VAL A 11 -9.28 -11.99 -0.24
CA VAL A 11 -9.76 -12.92 0.79
C VAL A 11 -10.23 -14.24 0.16
N ALA A 12 -9.41 -14.82 -0.70
CA ALA A 12 -9.70 -16.06 -1.40
C ALA A 12 -8.85 -17.23 -0.85
N PRO A 13 -9.47 -18.32 -0.34
CA PRO A 13 -10.90 -18.50 -0.14
C PRO A 13 -11.42 -17.76 1.11
N PHE A 14 -12.69 -17.41 1.11
CA PHE A 14 -13.34 -16.62 2.17
C PHE A 14 -13.22 -17.23 3.60
N ARG A 15 -13.00 -18.52 3.72
CA ARG A 15 -12.74 -19.18 5.02
C ARG A 15 -11.51 -18.63 5.77
N ARG A 16 -10.61 -17.92 5.06
CA ARG A 16 -9.41 -17.28 5.66
C ARG A 16 -9.71 -15.93 6.32
N LEU A 17 -10.94 -15.40 6.22
CA LEU A 17 -11.27 -14.05 6.68
C LEU A 17 -10.85 -13.82 8.14
N SER A 18 -11.31 -14.68 9.06
CA SER A 18 -10.99 -14.53 10.49
C SER A 18 -9.50 -14.63 10.79
N ASP A 19 -8.76 -15.48 10.05
CA ASP A 19 -7.31 -15.61 10.25
C ASP A 19 -6.57 -14.37 9.74
N ILE A 20 -7.03 -13.77 8.63
CA ILE A 20 -6.52 -12.50 8.10
C ILE A 20 -6.80 -11.36 9.09
N GLU A 21 -8.03 -11.27 9.63
CA GLU A 21 -8.40 -10.27 10.63
C GLU A 21 -7.55 -10.39 11.90
N ASN A 22 -7.36 -11.61 12.41
CA ASN A 22 -6.51 -11.87 13.57
C ASN A 22 -5.04 -11.49 13.32
N ALA A 23 -4.50 -11.85 12.14
CA ALA A 23 -3.15 -11.47 11.76
C ALA A 23 -3.01 -9.94 11.72
N CYS A 24 -3.92 -9.23 11.06
CA CYS A 24 -3.92 -7.76 11.00
C CYS A 24 -4.05 -7.10 12.37
N ALA A 25 -4.98 -7.58 13.22
CA ALA A 25 -5.20 -7.02 14.55
C ALA A 25 -3.98 -7.20 15.47
N SER A 26 -3.24 -8.30 15.33
CA SER A 26 -2.05 -8.60 16.13
C SER A 26 -0.90 -7.64 15.88
N LEU A 27 -0.85 -6.97 14.73
CA LEU A 27 0.20 -6.01 14.37
C LEU A 27 0.18 -4.75 15.21
N ARG A 28 -0.98 -4.38 15.78
CA ARG A 28 -1.18 -3.11 16.49
C ARG A 28 -0.68 -1.91 15.69
N ALA A 29 -0.88 -1.95 14.37
CA ALA A 29 -0.45 -0.89 13.48
C ALA A 29 -1.23 0.40 13.76
N ASP A 30 -0.58 1.55 13.59
CA ASP A 30 -1.25 2.86 13.60
C ASP A 30 -1.92 3.14 12.26
N ILE A 31 -1.31 2.62 11.18
CA ILE A 31 -1.81 2.68 9.80
C ILE A 31 -1.61 1.31 9.15
N LEU A 32 -2.68 0.73 8.62
CA LEU A 32 -2.64 -0.52 7.86
C LEU A 32 -3.24 -0.30 6.48
N VAL A 33 -2.48 -0.63 5.45
CA VAL A 33 -2.95 -0.61 4.06
C VAL A 33 -3.11 -2.04 3.58
N LEU A 34 -4.34 -2.40 3.22
CA LEU A 34 -4.64 -3.68 2.59
C LEU A 34 -4.89 -3.48 1.10
N THR A 35 -4.29 -4.33 0.28
CA THR A 35 -4.57 -4.39 -1.15
C THR A 35 -5.28 -5.70 -1.50
N GLU A 36 -6.01 -5.71 -2.63
CA GLU A 36 -6.93 -6.77 -3.01
C GLU A 36 -7.85 -7.19 -1.84
N THR A 37 -8.48 -6.21 -1.24
CA THR A 37 -9.21 -6.33 0.02
C THR A 37 -10.72 -6.50 -0.19
N ASP A 38 -11.45 -6.67 0.91
CA ASP A 38 -12.91 -6.87 0.92
C ASP A 38 -13.52 -6.06 2.08
N THR A 39 -14.64 -5.37 1.84
CA THR A 39 -15.33 -4.56 2.86
C THR A 39 -15.93 -5.37 4.00
N ARG A 40 -15.88 -6.70 3.93
CA ARG A 40 -16.27 -7.60 5.02
C ARG A 40 -15.15 -7.83 6.05
N ILE A 41 -13.94 -7.33 5.79
CA ILE A 41 -12.85 -7.34 6.78
C ILE A 41 -13.21 -6.35 7.89
N GLU A 42 -13.37 -6.86 9.11
CA GLU A 42 -13.66 -6.07 10.31
C GLU A 42 -12.42 -5.99 11.18
N LEU A 43 -11.86 -4.81 11.32
CA LEU A 43 -10.65 -4.56 12.11
C LEU A 43 -10.90 -3.50 13.18
N PRO A 44 -10.18 -3.54 14.31
CA PRO A 44 -10.38 -2.63 15.44
C PRO A 44 -9.76 -1.24 15.18
N PHE A 45 -10.13 -0.62 14.06
CA PHE A 45 -9.76 0.76 13.71
C PHE A 45 -11.00 1.64 13.67
N SER A 46 -10.84 2.90 14.03
CA SER A 46 -11.93 3.88 14.01
C SER A 46 -12.33 4.27 12.58
N HIS A 47 -11.40 4.19 11.65
CA HIS A 47 -11.59 4.64 10.27
C HIS A 47 -11.09 3.60 9.26
N CYS A 48 -11.84 3.49 8.16
CA CYS A 48 -11.46 2.73 6.98
C CYS A 48 -11.76 3.57 5.74
N PHE A 49 -10.73 3.86 4.95
CA PHE A 49 -10.80 4.62 3.70
C PHE A 49 -10.48 3.69 2.54
N SER A 50 -11.42 3.44 1.65
CA SER A 50 -11.24 2.48 0.56
C SER A 50 -11.35 3.12 -0.81
N SER A 51 -10.68 2.50 -1.78
CA SER A 51 -10.84 2.79 -3.20
C SER A 51 -12.30 2.57 -3.66
N ALA A 52 -12.64 3.12 -4.82
CA ALA A 52 -13.97 2.98 -5.39
C ALA A 52 -14.34 1.49 -5.65
N PRO A 53 -15.63 1.16 -5.65
CA PRO A 53 -16.12 -0.17 -5.99
C PRO A 53 -15.69 -0.60 -7.39
N LEU A 54 -15.35 -1.89 -7.53
CA LEU A 54 -15.04 -2.48 -8.83
C LEU A 54 -16.32 -2.85 -9.57
N SER A 55 -16.33 -2.67 -10.90
CA SER A 55 -17.43 -3.16 -11.72
C SER A 55 -17.35 -4.69 -11.87
N LYS A 56 -18.52 -5.34 -12.01
CA LYS A 56 -18.61 -6.82 -12.07
C LYS A 56 -17.72 -7.47 -13.13
N ASN A 57 -17.42 -6.77 -14.21
CA ASN A 57 -16.69 -7.30 -15.37
C ASN A 57 -15.54 -6.36 -15.75
N GLU A 58 -14.63 -6.11 -14.81
CA GLU A 58 -13.46 -5.29 -15.08
C GLU A 58 -12.31 -6.17 -15.55
N LYS A 59 -11.78 -5.93 -16.75
CA LYS A 59 -10.57 -6.57 -17.30
C LYS A 59 -10.49 -8.09 -17.05
N GLU A 60 -11.40 -8.86 -17.57
CA GLU A 60 -11.37 -10.34 -17.52
C GLU A 60 -11.57 -10.98 -16.13
N ALA A 61 -11.70 -10.21 -15.06
CA ALA A 61 -11.97 -10.72 -13.73
C ALA A 61 -13.40 -10.40 -13.27
N SER A 62 -14.04 -11.37 -12.63
CA SER A 62 -15.32 -11.15 -11.95
C SER A 62 -15.04 -10.71 -10.50
N TYR A 63 -15.52 -9.51 -10.13
CA TYR A 63 -15.39 -8.98 -8.77
C TYR A 63 -16.71 -9.03 -8.01
N ARG A 64 -16.63 -9.33 -6.74
CA ARG A 64 -17.77 -9.17 -5.82
C ARG A 64 -17.96 -7.68 -5.52
N SER A 65 -19.18 -7.27 -5.23
CA SER A 65 -19.50 -5.86 -4.89
C SER A 65 -18.78 -5.37 -3.61
N THR A 66 -18.34 -6.30 -2.77
CA THR A 66 -17.60 -6.03 -1.54
C THR A 66 -16.08 -5.87 -1.75
N GLU A 67 -15.55 -6.31 -2.87
CA GLU A 67 -14.12 -6.22 -3.14
C GLU A 67 -13.69 -4.79 -3.44
N ARG A 68 -12.52 -4.44 -2.94
CA ARG A 68 -11.81 -3.18 -3.16
C ARG A 68 -10.36 -3.49 -3.49
N ARG A 69 -9.74 -2.65 -4.30
CA ARG A 69 -8.32 -2.84 -4.56
C ARG A 69 -7.44 -2.37 -3.42
N VAL A 70 -7.87 -1.32 -2.72
CA VAL A 70 -7.08 -0.73 -1.63
C VAL A 70 -8.02 -0.29 -0.51
N ALA A 71 -7.58 -0.49 0.74
CA ALA A 71 -8.18 0.13 1.91
C ALA A 71 -7.11 0.54 2.92
N ILE A 72 -7.27 1.72 3.51
CA ILE A 72 -6.43 2.26 4.58
C ILE A 72 -7.23 2.21 5.87
N TYR A 73 -6.73 1.50 6.87
CA TYR A 73 -7.29 1.42 8.22
C TYR A 73 -6.42 2.22 9.18
N THR A 74 -7.03 3.04 10.03
CA THR A 74 -6.30 3.86 11.01
C THR A 74 -7.20 4.37 12.12
N ASN A 75 -6.61 4.79 13.25
CA ASN A 75 -7.29 5.53 14.30
C ASN A 75 -7.06 7.04 14.21
N TYR A 76 -6.24 7.50 13.27
CA TYR A 76 -6.03 8.93 13.03
C TYR A 76 -7.20 9.57 12.28
N ASP A 77 -7.55 10.79 12.65
CA ASP A 77 -8.54 11.58 11.95
C ASP A 77 -8.08 11.94 10.53
N CYS A 78 -8.97 11.82 9.57
CA CYS A 78 -8.73 12.28 8.21
C CYS A 78 -9.05 13.77 8.08
N VAL A 79 -8.02 14.56 7.76
CA VAL A 79 -8.16 16.00 7.51
C VAL A 79 -8.87 16.24 6.18
N ARG A 80 -8.46 15.48 5.15
CA ARG A 80 -9.08 15.51 3.82
C ARG A 80 -8.68 14.33 2.95
N TYR A 81 -9.49 14.08 1.92
CA TYR A 81 -9.14 13.23 0.81
C TYR A 81 -8.41 14.01 -0.28
N HIS A 82 -7.55 13.33 -1.00
CA HIS A 82 -6.87 13.88 -2.18
C HIS A 82 -7.20 13.05 -3.41
N ASP A 83 -7.46 13.75 -4.52
CA ASP A 83 -7.67 13.09 -5.80
C ASP A 83 -6.42 12.34 -6.23
N THR A 84 -6.62 11.17 -6.82
CA THR A 84 -5.60 10.32 -7.40
C THR A 84 -5.92 10.05 -8.86
N TYR A 85 -4.95 9.57 -9.63
CA TYR A 85 -5.14 9.31 -11.06
C TYR A 85 -6.25 8.29 -11.34
N ASP A 86 -6.45 7.33 -10.45
CA ASP A 86 -7.47 6.29 -10.56
C ASP A 86 -8.00 5.91 -9.17
N ASP A 87 -9.24 6.26 -8.89
CA ASP A 87 -9.91 6.03 -7.62
C ASP A 87 -10.23 4.54 -7.34
N LYS A 88 -10.04 3.66 -8.33
CA LYS A 88 -10.24 2.23 -8.18
C LYS A 88 -9.01 1.48 -7.70
N THR A 89 -7.82 1.93 -8.09
CA THR A 89 -6.55 1.28 -7.76
C THR A 89 -5.77 2.01 -6.67
N THR A 90 -6.23 3.19 -6.28
CA THR A 90 -5.56 4.04 -5.29
C THR A 90 -6.57 4.73 -4.38
N VAL A 91 -6.12 5.09 -3.19
CA VAL A 91 -6.82 6.00 -2.27
C VAL A 91 -5.80 6.85 -1.52
N CYS A 92 -6.05 8.15 -1.39
CA CYS A 92 -5.16 9.05 -0.68
C CYS A 92 -5.92 9.88 0.35
N CYS A 93 -5.51 9.78 1.61
CA CYS A 93 -6.03 10.59 2.71
C CYS A 93 -4.91 11.28 3.47
N GLU A 94 -5.16 12.50 3.92
CA GLU A 94 -4.30 13.26 4.80
C GLU A 94 -4.72 13.02 6.25
N LEU A 95 -3.83 12.46 7.05
CA LEU A 95 -4.06 12.08 8.44
C LEU A 95 -3.40 13.07 9.39
N ALA A 96 -4.12 13.44 10.46
CA ALA A 96 -3.55 14.21 11.58
C ALA A 96 -2.86 13.25 12.55
N THR A 97 -1.53 13.17 12.51
CA THR A 97 -0.75 12.31 13.40
C THR A 97 -0.01 13.10 14.47
N GLU A 98 0.50 12.42 15.50
CA GLU A 98 1.33 13.07 16.54
C GLU A 98 2.65 13.63 15.98
N ARG A 99 3.09 13.15 14.81
CA ARG A 99 4.29 13.62 14.10
C ARG A 99 3.99 14.72 13.08
N GLY A 100 2.75 15.17 13.00
CA GLY A 100 2.25 16.14 12.02
C GLY A 100 1.39 15.50 10.93
N SER A 101 1.08 16.28 9.91
CA SER A 101 0.23 15.83 8.81
C SER A 101 0.95 14.82 7.90
N LEU A 102 0.30 13.69 7.63
CA LEU A 102 0.80 12.61 6.78
C LEU A 102 -0.21 12.28 5.69
N LEU A 103 0.17 12.47 4.43
CA LEU A 103 -0.54 11.95 3.28
C LEU A 103 -0.24 10.45 3.18
N VAL A 104 -1.26 9.60 3.32
CA VAL A 104 -1.14 8.16 3.08
C VAL A 104 -1.77 7.84 1.73
N TYR A 105 -0.93 7.43 0.81
CA TYR A 105 -1.32 6.99 -0.53
C TYR A 105 -1.26 5.46 -0.57
N GLY A 106 -2.42 4.84 -0.42
CA GLY A 106 -2.57 3.39 -0.58
C GLY A 106 -2.70 3.03 -2.06
N THR A 107 -1.98 2.02 -2.52
CA THR A 107 -1.90 1.69 -3.94
C THR A 107 -1.75 0.21 -4.25
N ILE A 108 -2.23 -0.18 -5.44
CA ILE A 108 -1.77 -1.33 -6.21
C ILE A 108 -1.32 -0.84 -7.58
N ILE A 109 -0.07 -1.11 -7.97
CA ILE A 109 0.50 -0.69 -9.25
C ILE A 109 0.36 -1.82 -10.26
N GLY A 110 -0.47 -1.60 -11.29
CA GLY A 110 -0.80 -2.63 -12.26
C GLY A 110 -1.65 -3.76 -11.66
N ILE A 111 -2.69 -4.18 -12.36
CA ILE A 111 -3.64 -5.18 -11.83
C ILE A 111 -3.10 -6.60 -11.94
N LEU A 112 -2.35 -6.86 -13.01
CA LEU A 112 -1.70 -8.14 -13.30
C LEU A 112 -0.17 -8.04 -13.15
N GLY A 113 0.28 -7.05 -12.39
CA GLY A 113 1.70 -6.76 -12.18
C GLY A 113 2.45 -6.55 -13.49
N LYS A 114 3.68 -7.02 -13.59
CA LYS A 114 4.52 -6.88 -14.80
C LYS A 114 3.96 -7.56 -16.05
N GLN A 115 2.95 -8.40 -15.92
CA GLN A 115 2.25 -9.03 -17.04
C GLN A 115 1.19 -8.11 -17.65
N ASP A 116 0.80 -7.05 -16.93
CA ASP A 116 -0.12 -6.04 -17.43
C ASP A 116 0.60 -5.11 -18.41
N SER A 117 0.13 -5.09 -19.66
CA SER A 117 0.68 -4.17 -20.68
C SER A 117 0.52 -2.70 -20.29
N THR A 118 -0.37 -2.39 -19.36
CA THR A 118 -0.63 -1.04 -18.84
C THR A 118 0.16 -0.72 -17.57
N TYR A 119 0.95 -1.65 -17.02
CA TYR A 119 1.71 -1.43 -15.79
C TYR A 119 2.56 -0.16 -15.81
N HIS A 120 3.32 0.02 -16.90
CA HIS A 120 4.17 1.21 -17.05
C HIS A 120 3.37 2.51 -17.11
N GLU A 121 2.21 2.50 -17.75
CA GLU A 121 1.31 3.65 -17.84
C GLU A 121 0.74 3.99 -16.45
N HIS A 122 0.21 3.00 -15.74
CA HIS A 122 -0.30 3.17 -14.37
C HIS A 122 0.79 3.69 -13.44
N LEU A 123 2.00 3.13 -13.51
CA LEU A 123 3.13 3.63 -12.73
C LEU A 123 3.42 5.09 -13.05
N THR A 124 3.45 5.47 -14.33
CA THR A 124 3.75 6.85 -14.74
C THR A 124 2.78 7.83 -14.10
N TYR A 125 1.46 7.58 -14.16
CA TYR A 125 0.46 8.44 -13.54
C TYR A 125 0.57 8.47 -12.01
N GLN A 126 0.89 7.37 -11.36
CA GLN A 126 1.12 7.36 -9.92
C GLN A 126 2.36 8.18 -9.53
N LEU A 127 3.45 8.09 -10.29
CA LEU A 127 4.65 8.90 -10.04
C LEU A 127 4.36 10.41 -10.19
N GLU A 128 3.47 10.81 -11.11
CA GLU A 128 2.99 12.19 -11.20
C GLU A 128 2.19 12.61 -9.96
N ASP A 129 1.32 11.73 -9.47
CA ASP A 129 0.60 11.96 -8.21
C ASP A 129 1.57 12.16 -7.03
N TYR A 130 2.60 11.31 -6.91
CA TYR A 130 3.58 11.42 -5.82
C TYR A 130 4.31 12.75 -5.86
N ARG A 131 4.73 13.24 -7.04
CA ARG A 131 5.34 14.56 -7.20
C ARG A 131 4.38 15.68 -6.78
N ARG A 132 3.14 15.64 -7.26
CA ARG A 132 2.10 16.62 -6.95
C ARG A 132 1.78 16.67 -5.46
N LEU A 133 1.72 15.52 -4.80
CA LEU A 133 1.36 15.40 -3.39
C LEU A 133 2.52 15.77 -2.45
N SER A 134 3.77 15.45 -2.81
CA SER A 134 4.96 15.75 -1.99
C SER A 134 5.16 17.26 -1.75
N GLY A 135 4.68 18.11 -2.66
CA GLY A 135 4.76 19.57 -2.55
C GLY A 135 3.77 20.22 -1.56
N LYS A 136 2.89 19.44 -0.91
CA LYS A 136 1.80 19.98 -0.08
C LYS A 136 2.15 20.28 1.39
N GLY A 137 3.41 20.17 1.77
CA GLY A 137 3.87 20.49 3.14
C GLY A 137 3.70 19.35 4.15
N ALA A 138 2.81 18.41 3.93
CA ALA A 138 2.68 17.17 4.72
C ALA A 138 3.78 16.15 4.39
N GLY A 139 4.00 15.16 5.26
CA GLY A 139 4.75 13.96 4.90
C GLY A 139 3.97 13.16 3.87
N LEU A 140 4.65 12.43 2.98
CA LEU A 140 4.03 11.48 2.06
C LEU A 140 4.45 10.06 2.43
N CYS A 141 3.46 9.18 2.60
CA CYS A 141 3.65 7.74 2.71
C CYS A 141 2.95 7.06 1.53
N VAL A 142 3.69 6.35 0.69
CA VAL A 142 3.16 5.49 -0.37
C VAL A 142 3.29 4.04 0.12
N CYS A 143 2.18 3.32 0.16
CA CYS A 143 2.13 2.03 0.81
C CYS A 143 1.16 1.08 0.06
N GLY A 144 1.58 -0.16 -0.16
CA GLY A 144 0.75 -1.14 -0.86
C GLY A 144 1.55 -2.08 -1.75
N ASP A 145 0.87 -2.70 -2.70
CA ASP A 145 1.46 -3.61 -3.67
C ASP A 145 2.05 -2.83 -4.86
N PHE A 146 3.39 -2.74 -4.89
CA PHE A 146 4.09 -2.07 -5.98
C PHE A 146 4.31 -2.99 -7.19
N ASN A 147 4.02 -4.29 -7.05
CA ASN A 147 4.32 -5.28 -8.08
C ASN A 147 5.77 -5.18 -8.59
N CYS A 148 6.69 -4.83 -7.70
CA CYS A 148 8.11 -4.66 -7.99
C CYS A 148 8.94 -4.97 -6.74
N SER A 149 9.91 -5.86 -6.84
CA SER A 149 10.91 -6.09 -5.80
C SER A 149 12.12 -5.17 -5.99
N PHE A 150 12.74 -4.71 -4.90
CA PHE A 150 13.91 -3.82 -4.91
C PHE A 150 15.17 -4.53 -4.39
N GLY A 151 15.05 -5.42 -3.41
CA GLY A 151 16.16 -6.09 -2.76
C GLY A 151 16.75 -7.25 -3.56
N ASP A 152 16.01 -7.77 -4.53
CA ASP A 152 16.38 -8.94 -5.33
C ASP A 152 15.76 -8.88 -6.74
N ASN A 153 15.84 -10.02 -7.44
CA ASN A 153 15.28 -10.18 -8.78
C ASN A 153 14.01 -11.06 -8.79
N TYR A 154 13.29 -11.09 -7.67
CA TYR A 154 12.09 -11.90 -7.54
C TYR A 154 10.99 -11.47 -8.54
N TYR A 155 10.64 -10.17 -8.53
CA TYR A 155 9.58 -9.65 -9.39
C TYR A 155 9.85 -8.18 -9.74
N PHE A 156 10.32 -7.89 -10.96
CA PHE A 156 10.64 -6.53 -11.36
C PHE A 156 10.87 -6.40 -12.86
N THR A 157 10.86 -5.15 -13.34
CA THR A 157 11.60 -4.75 -14.54
C THR A 157 12.57 -3.64 -14.15
N ALA A 158 13.75 -3.60 -14.77
CA ALA A 158 14.77 -2.62 -14.42
C ALA A 158 14.30 -1.18 -14.68
N LYS A 159 13.51 -0.98 -15.73
CA LYS A 159 12.98 0.32 -16.10
C LYS A 159 12.07 0.89 -15.03
N GLU A 160 11.06 0.12 -14.60
CA GLU A 160 10.06 0.56 -13.63
C GLU A 160 10.66 0.73 -12.24
N ARG A 161 11.57 -0.19 -11.82
CA ARG A 161 12.31 -0.07 -10.56
C ARG A 161 13.07 1.26 -10.52
N ASN A 162 13.86 1.55 -11.56
CA ASN A 162 14.62 2.80 -11.64
C ASN A 162 13.71 4.02 -11.64
N CYS A 163 12.60 4.02 -12.39
CA CYS A 163 11.64 5.12 -12.38
C CYS A 163 11.07 5.41 -10.98
N MET A 164 10.77 4.38 -10.20
CA MET A 164 10.31 4.54 -8.82
C MET A 164 11.42 5.08 -7.91
N GLU A 165 12.62 4.49 -7.95
CA GLU A 165 13.74 4.93 -7.12
C GLU A 165 14.15 6.37 -7.42
N ASP A 166 14.22 6.75 -8.68
CA ASP A 166 14.54 8.12 -9.12
C ASP A 166 13.48 9.11 -8.63
N THR A 167 12.19 8.79 -8.81
CA THR A 167 11.11 9.67 -8.37
C THR A 167 11.07 9.80 -6.85
N PHE A 168 11.18 8.70 -6.11
CA PHE A 168 11.20 8.76 -4.66
C PHE A 168 12.40 9.54 -4.12
N SER A 169 13.57 9.38 -4.74
CA SER A 169 14.76 10.19 -4.43
C SER A 169 14.53 11.67 -4.70
N GLU A 170 13.96 12.02 -5.84
CA GLU A 170 13.62 13.40 -6.24
C GLU A 170 12.73 14.09 -5.21
N ILE A 171 11.71 13.39 -4.68
CA ILE A 171 10.73 13.96 -3.75
C ILE A 171 11.07 13.75 -2.27
N GLY A 172 12.28 13.23 -1.96
CA GLY A 172 12.73 13.02 -0.59
C GLY A 172 11.97 11.93 0.17
N VAL A 173 11.51 10.90 -0.53
CA VAL A 173 10.86 9.71 -0.01
C VAL A 173 11.84 8.54 -0.04
N SER A 174 11.84 7.71 1.00
CA SER A 174 12.67 6.50 1.08
C SER A 174 11.80 5.26 1.12
N ILE A 175 12.10 4.24 0.31
CA ILE A 175 11.47 2.93 0.37
C ILE A 175 12.11 2.18 1.54
N LEU A 176 11.46 2.17 2.71
CA LEU A 176 12.02 1.60 3.92
C LEU A 176 12.18 0.08 3.83
N THR A 177 11.34 -0.57 3.04
CA THR A 177 11.28 -2.03 2.86
C THR A 177 12.07 -2.54 1.66
N LYS A 178 12.87 -1.69 0.99
CA LYS A 178 13.53 -2.04 -0.27
C LYS A 178 14.51 -3.22 -0.22
N ASN A 179 15.08 -3.49 0.94
CA ASN A 179 16.08 -4.55 1.11
C ASN A 179 15.48 -5.93 1.46
N GLN A 180 14.16 -6.02 1.54
CA GLN A 180 13.50 -7.29 1.84
C GLN A 180 13.46 -8.19 0.59
N SER A 181 13.82 -9.46 0.77
CA SER A 181 13.78 -10.44 -0.30
C SER A 181 12.35 -10.92 -0.57
N GLU A 182 12.05 -11.28 -1.81
CA GLU A 182 10.74 -11.77 -2.24
C GLU A 182 9.58 -10.86 -1.77
N CYS A 183 9.80 -9.55 -1.82
CA CYS A 183 8.87 -8.52 -1.37
C CYS A 183 8.45 -7.63 -2.52
N ILE A 184 7.16 -7.50 -2.75
CA ILE A 184 6.56 -6.60 -3.74
C ILE A 184 5.53 -5.65 -3.11
N ASP A 185 5.19 -5.89 -1.84
CA ASP A 185 4.43 -4.97 -1.00
C ASP A 185 5.41 -4.06 -0.26
N HIS A 186 5.29 -2.74 -0.43
CA HIS A 186 6.29 -1.81 0.08
C HIS A 186 5.70 -0.65 0.86
N ILE A 187 6.57 -0.07 1.71
CA ILE A 187 6.32 1.15 2.48
C ILE A 187 7.41 2.14 2.13
N ALA A 188 7.03 3.19 1.42
CA ALA A 188 7.89 4.32 1.07
C ALA A 188 7.37 5.59 1.77
N ILE A 189 8.22 6.31 2.48
CA ILE A 189 7.80 7.46 3.29
C ILE A 189 8.81 8.60 3.24
N SER A 190 8.33 9.83 3.34
CA SER A 190 9.17 11.03 3.42
C SER A 190 10.22 10.90 4.52
N SER A 191 11.48 10.98 4.15
CA SER A 191 12.62 10.81 5.08
C SER A 191 12.56 11.77 6.26
N ARG A 192 12.08 13.01 6.04
CA ARG A 192 11.85 14.01 7.09
C ARG A 192 10.82 13.58 8.14
N PHE A 193 9.83 12.72 7.76
CA PHE A 193 8.80 12.23 8.67
C PHE A 193 9.32 11.13 9.60
N VAL A 194 10.22 10.28 9.09
CA VAL A 194 10.94 9.26 9.87
C VAL A 194 11.92 9.92 10.84
N GLY A 195 12.56 11.04 10.41
CA GLY A 195 13.54 11.78 11.19
C GLY A 195 14.80 10.94 11.46
N HIS A 196 15.25 10.92 12.72
CA HIS A 196 16.44 10.17 13.16
C HIS A 196 16.11 8.75 13.66
N SER A 197 14.86 8.31 13.56
CA SER A 197 14.48 6.97 14.00
C SER A 197 15.11 5.92 13.09
N ILE A 198 15.52 4.80 13.69
CA ILE A 198 15.99 3.62 12.95
C ILE A 198 14.79 2.74 12.68
N PRO A 199 14.36 2.56 11.40
CA PRO A 199 13.22 1.73 11.08
C PRO A 199 13.48 0.26 11.43
N VAL A 200 12.52 -0.36 12.11
CA VAL A 200 12.52 -1.82 12.35
C VAL A 200 11.44 -2.45 11.48
N ILE A 201 11.83 -3.45 10.70
CA ILE A 201 10.95 -4.15 9.76
C ILE A 201 10.50 -5.46 10.39
N HIS A 202 9.22 -5.77 10.25
CA HIS A 202 8.63 -7.05 10.61
C HIS A 202 7.83 -7.59 9.42
N GLU A 203 8.03 -8.88 9.12
CA GLU A 203 7.34 -9.60 8.06
C GLU A 203 6.50 -10.73 8.66
N TRP A 204 5.34 -11.03 8.05
CA TRP A 204 4.47 -12.15 8.44
C TRP A 204 3.92 -12.87 7.23
N ASN A 205 3.18 -13.96 7.44
CA ASN A 205 2.65 -14.84 6.39
C ASN A 205 3.77 -15.36 5.48
N LEU A 206 4.93 -15.70 6.06
CA LEU A 206 6.10 -16.15 5.31
C LEU A 206 5.88 -17.50 4.62
N ASP A 207 5.00 -18.31 5.16
CA ASP A 207 4.55 -19.60 4.60
C ASP A 207 3.47 -19.45 3.52
N LYS A 208 3.01 -18.22 3.29
CA LYS A 208 1.99 -17.87 2.29
C LYS A 208 0.67 -18.65 2.41
N ASN A 209 0.31 -19.02 3.63
CA ASN A 209 -0.91 -19.81 3.87
C ASN A 209 -2.19 -18.98 3.83
N LEU A 210 -2.11 -17.67 4.15
CA LEU A 210 -3.27 -16.76 4.19
C LEU A 210 -3.43 -15.93 2.92
N SER A 211 -2.34 -15.65 2.24
CA SER A 211 -2.25 -14.96 0.95
C SER A 211 -0.98 -15.41 0.26
N ASP A 212 -0.90 -15.33 -1.05
CA ASP A 212 0.32 -15.57 -1.82
C ASP A 212 1.37 -14.46 -1.64
N HIS A 213 1.00 -13.35 -0.98
CA HIS A 213 1.89 -12.30 -0.54
C HIS A 213 2.26 -12.45 0.94
N LYS A 214 3.48 -12.11 1.29
CA LYS A 214 3.84 -11.83 2.68
C LYS A 214 3.43 -10.41 3.07
N GLY A 215 3.02 -10.22 4.31
CA GLY A 215 2.75 -8.90 4.84
C GLY A 215 4.03 -8.28 5.41
N ILE A 216 4.08 -6.95 5.46
CA ILE A 216 5.24 -6.20 5.94
C ILE A 216 4.83 -4.98 6.74
N SER A 217 5.54 -4.71 7.83
CA SER A 217 5.38 -3.49 8.61
C SER A 217 6.72 -2.84 8.93
N VAL A 218 6.67 -1.55 9.18
CA VAL A 218 7.80 -0.74 9.62
C VAL A 218 7.39 0.02 10.87
N SER A 219 8.22 -0.07 11.93
CA SER A 219 8.08 0.75 13.13
C SER A 219 9.24 1.74 13.24
N PHE A 220 8.96 3.00 13.62
CA PHE A 220 9.94 4.07 13.80
C PHE A 220 9.47 5.15 14.77
#